data_09beabbd453d0eb3fc70f9dc8ab32d26
#
_entry.id   09beabbd453d0eb3fc70f9dc8ab32d26
#
_cell.length_a   1.000
_cell.length_b   1.000
_cell.length_c   1.000
_cell.angle_alpha   90.00
_cell.angle_beta   90.00
_cell.angle_gamma   90.00
#
_symmetry.space_group_name_H-M   'P 1'
#
loop_
_entity.id
_entity.type
_entity.pdbx_description
1 polymer ?
#
loop_
_entity_poly.entity_id
_entity_poly.type
_entity_poly.pdbx_seq_one_letter_code
_entity_poly.pdbx_strand_id
1 'polypeptide(L)'
;MCGRINVSDNEGLRLLLEYMGMDTWPGREPRFNVAPTQTLDVVTLESDLTLSPMSWGVSMTLPGKKGMVTKRLQNARDDKVWSSRLWAPLMKSRRALVPVNGFYEWQRKNKKIQAAYHIGPSQSTAMFMAGMYRAAPAGEGAGYPEVTVITTAANDAMRPIHDRIPVILATQNEAMAWLQETDQSSLTELMTPVSNEWLTFTEVSSYVNKSSNEGPECLKRVGPS
;
A
#
# COMPACT_ATOMS: atom_id res chain seq x y z
N MET A 1 -9.60 2.94 -5.32
CA MET A 1 -8.68 2.87 -4.15
C MET A 1 -7.82 1.65 -4.32
N CYS A 2 -6.51 1.78 -4.06
CA CYS A 2 -5.53 0.70 -4.19
C CYS A 2 -6.06 -0.60 -3.56
N GLY A 3 -6.34 -1.58 -4.37
CA GLY A 3 -6.89 -2.88 -3.95
C GLY A 3 -6.07 -4.05 -4.46
N ARG A 4 -4.93 -3.79 -5.09
CA ARG A 4 -4.01 -4.82 -5.58
C ARG A 4 -2.60 -4.26 -5.67
N ILE A 5 -1.62 -5.04 -5.23
CA ILE A 5 -0.21 -4.64 -5.10
C ILE A 5 0.69 -5.63 -5.84
N ASN A 6 1.77 -5.10 -6.43
CA ASN A 6 2.86 -5.86 -7.02
C ASN A 6 4.09 -5.81 -6.10
N VAL A 7 4.65 -6.99 -5.80
CA VAL A 7 5.88 -7.21 -5.04
C VAL A 7 6.70 -8.32 -5.72
N SER A 8 6.95 -8.18 -7.02
CA SER A 8 7.57 -9.22 -7.85
C SER A 8 9.05 -9.01 -8.14
N ASP A 9 9.55 -7.77 -8.07
CA ASP A 9 10.97 -7.47 -8.25
C ASP A 9 11.69 -7.45 -6.90
N ASN A 10 12.24 -8.58 -6.52
CA ASN A 10 13.00 -8.74 -5.27
C ASN A 10 14.24 -7.85 -5.22
N GLU A 11 14.92 -7.62 -6.33
CA GLU A 11 16.12 -6.78 -6.37
C GLU A 11 15.78 -5.32 -6.10
N GLY A 12 14.71 -4.81 -6.73
CA GLY A 12 14.23 -3.46 -6.47
C GLY A 12 13.81 -3.25 -5.01
N LEU A 13 13.14 -4.25 -4.42
CA LEU A 13 12.76 -4.20 -3.00
C LEU A 13 13.97 -4.27 -2.06
N ARG A 14 14.96 -5.10 -2.37
CA ARG A 14 16.21 -5.18 -1.63
C ARG A 14 16.94 -3.82 -1.64
N LEU A 15 17.13 -3.23 -2.81
CA LEU A 15 17.78 -1.92 -2.96
C LEU A 15 17.01 -0.81 -2.21
N LEU A 16 15.67 -0.84 -2.24
CA LEU A 16 14.85 0.12 -1.51
C LEU A 16 15.07 0.01 0.02
N LEU A 17 15.20 -1.21 0.55
CA LEU A 17 15.47 -1.43 1.98
C LEU A 17 16.91 -1.10 2.36
N GLU A 18 17.88 -1.44 1.52
CA GLU A 18 19.28 -1.04 1.72
C GLU A 18 19.45 0.48 1.77
N TYR A 19 18.69 1.20 0.93
CA TYR A 19 18.64 2.66 0.98
C TYR A 19 18.15 3.20 2.34
N MET A 20 17.35 2.42 3.08
CA MET A 20 16.94 2.72 4.45
C MET A 20 17.95 2.22 5.52
N GLY A 21 19.07 1.63 5.11
CA GLY A 21 20.05 1.03 6.01
C GLY A 21 19.64 -0.36 6.53
N MET A 22 18.72 -1.02 5.85
CA MET A 22 18.23 -2.35 6.20
C MET A 22 18.82 -3.40 5.25
N ASP A 23 19.77 -4.21 5.71
CA ASP A 23 20.29 -5.37 4.96
C ASP A 23 19.54 -6.65 5.37
N THR A 24 18.23 -6.68 5.11
CA THR A 24 17.36 -7.74 5.65
C THR A 24 16.29 -8.26 4.68
N TRP A 25 16.38 -7.97 3.37
CA TRP A 25 15.40 -8.55 2.45
C TRP A 25 15.57 -10.07 2.36
N PRO A 26 14.60 -10.88 2.85
CA PRO A 26 14.78 -12.33 2.99
C PRO A 26 14.66 -13.09 1.64
N GLY A 27 14.44 -12.37 0.52
CA GLY A 27 14.03 -12.98 -0.73
C GLY A 27 12.69 -13.69 -0.60
N ARG A 28 11.69 -13.21 -1.33
CA ARG A 28 10.36 -13.82 -1.38
C ARG A 28 10.10 -14.36 -2.77
N GLU A 29 9.22 -15.37 -2.88
CA GLU A 29 8.66 -15.70 -4.17
C GLU A 29 7.99 -14.46 -4.78
N PRO A 30 8.29 -14.14 -6.06
CA PRO A 30 7.68 -13.00 -6.72
C PRO A 30 6.15 -13.07 -6.70
N ARG A 31 5.50 -12.00 -6.24
CA ARG A 31 4.05 -11.92 -6.15
C ARG A 31 3.56 -10.75 -6.98
N PHE A 32 2.83 -11.06 -8.03
CA PHE A 32 2.43 -10.08 -9.04
C PHE A 32 1.07 -9.44 -8.75
N ASN A 33 0.24 -10.04 -7.90
CA ASN A 33 -1.17 -9.67 -7.78
C ASN A 33 -1.70 -9.80 -6.34
N VAL A 34 -0.97 -9.25 -5.36
CA VAL A 34 -1.34 -9.32 -3.94
C VAL A 34 -2.65 -8.60 -3.69
N ALA A 35 -3.63 -9.32 -3.14
CA ALA A 35 -4.96 -8.83 -2.80
C ALA A 35 -5.11 -8.58 -1.29
N PRO A 36 -6.09 -7.77 -0.85
CA PRO A 36 -6.46 -7.65 0.56
C PRO A 36 -6.67 -9.02 1.20
N THR A 37 -6.35 -9.11 2.49
CA THR A 37 -6.29 -10.31 3.34
C THR A 37 -5.04 -11.16 3.20
N GLN A 38 -4.28 -10.99 2.14
CA GLN A 38 -2.96 -11.63 2.01
C GLN A 38 -1.90 -10.85 2.81
N THR A 39 -0.75 -11.47 3.04
CA THR A 39 0.37 -10.85 3.77
C THR A 39 1.20 -9.96 2.85
N LEU A 40 1.71 -8.87 3.41
CA LEU A 40 2.75 -8.00 2.85
C LEU A 40 3.90 -7.94 3.85
N ASP A 41 5.12 -7.80 3.36
CA ASP A 41 6.25 -7.42 4.22
C ASP A 41 6.16 -5.91 4.50
N VAL A 42 6.32 -5.53 5.76
CA VAL A 42 6.06 -4.17 6.25
C VAL A 42 7.21 -3.72 7.13
N VAL A 43 7.71 -2.52 6.89
CA VAL A 43 8.75 -1.89 7.73
C VAL A 43 8.07 -1.09 8.84
N THR A 44 8.50 -1.31 10.05
CA THR A 44 8.12 -0.54 11.24
C THR A 44 9.34 -0.08 12.01
N LEU A 45 9.17 0.94 12.84
CA LEU A 45 10.20 1.45 13.73
C LEU A 45 9.70 1.37 15.17
N GLU A 46 10.39 0.61 16.00
CA GLU A 46 10.27 0.63 17.46
C GLU A 46 11.57 1.17 18.04
N SER A 47 12.50 0.32 18.46
CA SER A 47 13.91 0.74 18.73
C SER A 47 14.71 0.81 17.44
N ASP A 48 14.47 -0.12 16.53
CA ASP A 48 15.14 -0.27 15.25
C ASP A 48 14.14 -0.50 14.12
N LEU A 49 14.58 -0.29 12.87
CA LEU A 49 13.82 -0.66 11.70
C LEU A 49 13.70 -2.18 11.61
N THR A 50 12.48 -2.67 11.51
CA THR A 50 12.18 -4.10 11.38
C THR A 50 11.30 -4.36 10.18
N LEU A 51 11.55 -5.47 9.46
CA LEU A 51 10.72 -5.96 8.37
C LEU A 51 9.96 -7.19 8.86
N SER A 52 8.64 -7.16 8.82
CA SER A 52 7.81 -8.27 9.26
C SER A 52 6.56 -8.46 8.41
N PRO A 53 6.08 -9.72 8.25
CA PRO A 53 4.84 -9.97 7.51
C PRO A 53 3.62 -9.48 8.28
N MET A 54 2.72 -8.76 7.59
CA MET A 54 1.45 -8.30 8.13
C MET A 54 0.30 -8.62 7.16
N SER A 55 -0.87 -8.93 7.68
CA SER A 55 -2.07 -9.15 6.87
C SER A 55 -2.60 -7.82 6.34
N TRP A 56 -2.81 -7.70 5.04
CA TRP A 56 -3.32 -6.46 4.44
C TRP A 56 -4.81 -6.28 4.67
N GLY A 57 -5.14 -5.28 5.43
CA GLY A 57 -6.49 -4.90 5.83
C GLY A 57 -6.72 -5.03 7.33
N VAL A 58 -6.99 -3.90 8.00
CA VAL A 58 -7.33 -3.86 9.42
C VAL A 58 -8.78 -4.28 9.60
N SER A 59 -9.01 -5.27 10.46
CA SER A 59 -10.34 -5.79 10.77
C SER A 59 -11.11 -4.80 11.64
N MET A 60 -12.35 -4.54 11.29
CA MET A 60 -13.30 -3.76 12.09
C MET A 60 -14.63 -4.47 12.18
N THR A 61 -15.08 -4.76 13.39
CA THR A 61 -16.37 -5.38 13.64
C THR A 61 -17.41 -4.32 13.98
N LEU A 62 -18.50 -4.30 13.25
CA LEU A 62 -19.57 -3.30 13.35
C LEU A 62 -20.92 -3.99 13.45
N PRO A 63 -21.90 -3.34 14.10
CA PRO A 63 -23.29 -3.78 14.04
C PRO A 63 -23.79 -3.78 12.58
N GLY A 64 -24.33 -4.88 12.13
CA GLY A 64 -24.98 -5.03 10.84
C GLY A 64 -26.47 -5.35 10.99
N LYS A 65 -27.21 -5.43 9.89
CA LYS A 65 -28.65 -5.71 9.90
C LYS A 65 -29.03 -7.06 10.51
N LYS A 66 -28.13 -8.03 10.52
CA LYS A 66 -28.36 -9.40 10.98
C LYS A 66 -27.35 -9.86 12.04
N GLY A 67 -26.78 -8.92 12.82
CA GLY A 67 -25.73 -9.20 13.81
C GLY A 67 -24.42 -8.46 13.50
N MET A 68 -23.36 -8.83 14.21
CA MET A 68 -22.04 -8.22 14.03
C MET A 68 -21.42 -8.63 12.68
N VAL A 69 -20.86 -7.67 11.95
CA VAL A 69 -20.18 -7.89 10.66
C VAL A 69 -18.75 -7.40 10.76
N THR A 70 -17.80 -8.27 10.46
CA THR A 70 -16.38 -7.90 10.37
C THR A 70 -16.06 -7.47 8.94
N LYS A 71 -15.53 -6.26 8.80
CA LYS A 71 -15.00 -5.72 7.53
C LYS A 71 -13.49 -5.65 7.61
N ARG A 72 -12.83 -5.88 6.49
CA ARG A 72 -11.39 -5.63 6.30
C ARG A 72 -11.22 -4.28 5.61
N LEU A 73 -10.46 -3.39 6.23
CA LEU A 73 -10.19 -2.03 5.74
C LEU A 73 -8.75 -1.99 5.22
N GLN A 74 -8.59 -2.28 3.95
CA GLN A 74 -7.28 -2.29 3.27
C GLN A 74 -6.70 -0.90 3.06
N ASN A 75 -7.56 0.14 3.07
CA ASN A 75 -7.15 1.54 2.91
C ASN A 75 -7.77 2.42 3.99
N ALA A 76 -7.01 3.43 4.43
CA ALA A 76 -7.47 4.54 5.25
C ALA A 76 -7.35 5.85 4.45
N ARG A 77 -8.33 6.74 4.56
CA ARG A 77 -8.29 8.04 3.87
C ARG A 77 -7.56 9.07 4.73
N ASP A 78 -6.66 9.85 4.11
CA ASP A 78 -5.91 10.95 4.75
C ASP A 78 -6.82 11.96 5.48
N ASP A 79 -7.96 12.33 4.86
CA ASP A 79 -8.94 13.25 5.44
C ASP A 79 -9.72 12.68 6.64
N LYS A 80 -9.52 11.41 6.99
CA LYS A 80 -10.20 10.71 8.11
C LYS A 80 -9.25 10.14 9.15
N VAL A 81 -7.94 10.05 8.88
CA VAL A 81 -7.01 9.36 9.78
C VAL A 81 -6.93 10.00 11.15
N TRP A 82 -7.02 11.32 11.25
CA TRP A 82 -6.95 12.04 12.51
C TRP A 82 -8.27 12.10 13.31
N SER A 83 -9.41 12.04 12.63
CA SER A 83 -10.74 12.13 13.25
C SER A 83 -11.37 10.77 13.57
N SER A 84 -10.86 9.68 12.98
CA SER A 84 -11.39 8.34 13.17
C SER A 84 -10.98 7.73 14.50
N ARG A 85 -11.93 7.18 15.26
CA ARG A 85 -11.63 6.41 16.48
C ARG A 85 -10.74 5.19 16.24
N LEU A 86 -10.77 4.62 15.02
CA LEU A 86 -9.92 3.51 14.64
C LEU A 86 -8.52 3.97 14.25
N TRP A 87 -8.43 5.02 13.41
CA TRP A 87 -7.17 5.40 12.78
C TRP A 87 -6.30 6.34 13.62
N ALA A 88 -6.91 7.28 14.37
CA ALA A 88 -6.16 8.28 15.09
C ALA A 88 -5.15 7.71 16.12
N PRO A 89 -5.47 6.64 16.87
CA PRO A 89 -4.47 6.00 17.73
C PRO A 89 -3.31 5.37 16.94
N LEU A 90 -3.60 4.77 15.77
CA LEU A 90 -2.59 4.14 14.92
C LEU A 90 -1.69 5.19 14.27
N MET A 91 -2.26 6.30 13.82
CA MET A 91 -1.49 7.44 13.29
C MET A 91 -0.48 7.99 14.30
N LYS A 92 -0.81 8.00 15.58
CA LYS A 92 0.07 8.53 16.63
C LYS A 92 1.28 7.64 16.92
N SER A 93 1.15 6.31 16.83
CA SER A 93 2.18 5.39 17.35
C SER A 93 2.39 4.10 16.57
N ARG A 94 1.68 3.88 15.47
CA ARG A 94 1.70 2.62 14.72
C ARG A 94 1.78 2.87 13.22
N ARG A 95 2.65 3.79 12.81
CA ARG A 95 2.92 4.04 11.39
C ARG A 95 3.86 2.98 10.83
N ALA A 96 3.77 2.74 9.54
CA ALA A 96 4.49 1.71 8.83
C ALA A 96 4.80 2.12 7.39
N LEU A 97 5.81 1.50 6.80
CA LEU A 97 6.10 1.58 5.37
C LEU A 97 5.77 0.25 4.71
N VAL A 98 5.10 0.30 3.59
CA VAL A 98 4.81 -0.88 2.76
C VAL A 98 5.67 -0.81 1.50
N PRO A 99 6.76 -1.59 1.42
CA PRO A 99 7.62 -1.63 0.23
C PRO A 99 6.92 -2.40 -0.88
N VAL A 100 6.85 -1.80 -2.08
CA VAL A 100 6.17 -2.37 -3.25
C VAL A 100 6.88 -2.00 -4.55
N ASN A 101 6.69 -2.79 -5.61
CA ASN A 101 7.13 -2.41 -6.96
C ASN A 101 6.07 -1.57 -7.68
N GLY A 102 4.83 -1.62 -7.23
CA GLY A 102 3.73 -0.86 -7.77
C GLY A 102 2.39 -1.35 -7.28
N PHE A 103 1.35 -0.76 -7.80
CA PHE A 103 -0.03 -1.14 -7.52
C PHE A 103 -0.88 -1.13 -8.78
N TYR A 104 -2.04 -1.76 -8.71
CA TYR A 104 -3.00 -1.76 -9.81
C TYR A 104 -4.21 -0.91 -9.47
N GLU A 105 -4.70 -0.21 -10.49
CA GLU A 105 -5.97 0.50 -10.42
C GLU A 105 -6.72 0.36 -11.74
N TRP A 106 -8.04 0.48 -11.68
CA TRP A 106 -8.93 0.22 -12.79
C TRP A 106 -9.66 1.48 -13.22
N GLN A 107 -9.44 1.88 -14.46
CA GLN A 107 -10.26 2.90 -15.08
C GLN A 107 -11.68 2.36 -15.29
N ARG A 108 -12.67 3.08 -14.80
CA ARG A 108 -14.07 2.68 -14.89
C ARG A 108 -14.91 3.74 -15.58
N LYS A 109 -15.79 3.27 -16.50
CA LYS A 109 -16.83 4.10 -17.10
C LYS A 109 -18.18 3.41 -16.87
N ASN A 110 -19.14 4.12 -16.30
CA ASN A 110 -20.46 3.57 -15.96
C ASN A 110 -20.36 2.27 -15.13
N LYS A 111 -19.48 2.25 -14.13
CA LYS A 111 -19.16 1.08 -13.25
C LYS A 111 -18.52 -0.11 -13.96
N LYS A 112 -18.33 -0.09 -15.27
CA LYS A 112 -17.63 -1.15 -16.02
C LYS A 112 -16.14 -0.83 -16.11
N ILE A 113 -15.28 -1.84 -15.91
CA ILE A 113 -13.83 -1.74 -16.12
C ILE A 113 -13.60 -1.52 -17.62
N GLN A 114 -12.83 -0.48 -17.95
CA GLN A 114 -12.36 -0.18 -19.29
C GLN A 114 -10.94 -0.67 -19.49
N ALA A 115 -10.07 -0.37 -18.53
CA ALA A 115 -8.66 -0.72 -18.55
C ALA A 115 -8.15 -1.00 -17.13
N ALA A 116 -7.12 -1.81 -17.02
CA ALA A 116 -6.33 -2.03 -15.81
C ALA A 116 -4.95 -1.40 -16.00
N TYR A 117 -4.47 -0.69 -15.00
CA TYR A 117 -3.16 -0.06 -15.02
C TYR A 117 -2.28 -0.61 -13.91
N HIS A 118 -1.03 -0.95 -14.25
CA HIS A 118 0.05 -1.05 -13.29
C HIS A 118 0.68 0.32 -13.13
N ILE A 119 0.82 0.80 -11.91
CA ILE A 119 1.32 2.10 -11.56
C ILE A 119 2.52 1.90 -10.62
N GLY A 120 3.68 2.34 -11.07
CA GLY A 120 4.94 2.21 -10.34
C GLY A 120 5.79 3.46 -10.44
N PRO A 121 6.93 3.53 -9.75
CA PRO A 121 7.84 4.68 -9.82
C PRO A 121 8.48 4.79 -11.21
N SER A 122 8.77 6.02 -11.66
CA SER A 122 9.38 6.27 -12.98
C SER A 122 10.90 6.13 -12.99
N GLN A 123 11.57 6.35 -11.85
CA GLN A 123 13.02 6.42 -11.73
C GLN A 123 13.64 5.24 -10.96
N SER A 124 12.82 4.36 -10.41
CA SER A 124 13.25 3.17 -9.64
C SER A 124 12.32 2.00 -9.94
N THR A 125 12.57 0.84 -9.35
CA THR A 125 11.71 -0.34 -9.53
C THR A 125 10.87 -0.65 -8.28
N ALA A 126 11.05 0.12 -7.20
CA ALA A 126 10.31 -0.03 -5.96
C ALA A 126 10.08 1.33 -5.27
N MET A 127 9.08 1.37 -4.39
CA MET A 127 8.67 2.55 -3.63
C MET A 127 8.07 2.17 -2.28
N PHE A 128 8.01 3.15 -1.35
CA PHE A 128 7.27 3.00 -0.11
C PHE A 128 5.89 3.62 -0.20
N MET A 129 4.88 2.86 0.23
CA MET A 129 3.57 3.41 0.55
C MET A 129 3.46 3.65 2.05
N ALA A 130 2.89 4.79 2.45
CA ALA A 130 2.59 5.08 3.85
C ALA A 130 1.46 4.18 4.36
N GLY A 131 1.67 3.58 5.51
CA GLY A 131 0.70 2.71 6.16
C GLY A 131 0.59 2.95 7.66
N MET A 132 -0.37 2.27 8.23
CA MET A 132 -0.54 2.12 9.68
C MET A 132 -0.79 0.64 9.98
N TYR A 133 -0.36 0.19 11.14
CA TYR A 133 -0.56 -1.20 11.54
C TYR A 133 -1.24 -1.34 12.90
N ARG A 134 -1.88 -2.46 13.08
CA ARG A 134 -2.42 -2.93 14.36
C ARG A 134 -1.70 -4.19 14.76
N ALA A 135 -1.23 -4.27 16.00
CA ALA A 135 -0.59 -5.47 16.53
C ALA A 135 -1.54 -6.68 16.42
N ALA A 136 -0.96 -7.86 16.30
CA ALA A 136 -1.74 -9.09 16.35
C ALA A 136 -2.55 -9.15 17.67
N PRO A 137 -3.75 -9.76 17.64
CA PRO A 137 -4.46 -10.07 18.88
C PRO A 137 -3.56 -10.91 19.79
N ALA A 138 -3.65 -10.70 21.10
CA ALA A 138 -2.95 -11.56 22.05
C ALA A 138 -3.61 -12.95 22.14
N GLY A 139 -2.82 -14.01 22.22
CA GLY A 139 -3.28 -15.39 22.45
C GLY A 139 -2.68 -16.41 21.49
N GLU A 140 -2.78 -17.70 21.85
CA GLU A 140 -2.36 -18.80 20.98
C GLU A 140 -3.25 -18.84 19.73
N GLY A 141 -2.63 -19.02 18.55
CA GLY A 141 -3.30 -18.95 17.25
C GLY A 141 -3.61 -17.53 16.75
N ALA A 142 -3.08 -16.50 17.41
CA ALA A 142 -3.15 -15.12 16.92
C ALA A 142 -2.60 -15.04 15.50
N GLY A 143 -3.38 -14.43 14.61
CA GLY A 143 -2.96 -14.17 13.23
C GLY A 143 -1.84 -13.14 13.16
N TYR A 144 -1.38 -12.84 11.95
CA TYR A 144 -0.43 -11.76 11.70
C TYR A 144 -0.96 -10.41 12.20
N PRO A 145 -0.05 -9.47 12.57
CA PRO A 145 -0.42 -8.06 12.64
C PRO A 145 -1.12 -7.61 11.35
N GLU A 146 -1.91 -6.58 11.43
CA GLU A 146 -2.69 -6.10 10.28
C GLU A 146 -2.20 -4.72 9.84
N VAL A 147 -2.04 -4.51 8.54
CA VAL A 147 -1.62 -3.22 7.95
C VAL A 147 -2.71 -2.64 7.06
N THR A 148 -2.85 -1.33 7.06
CA THR A 148 -3.67 -0.56 6.11
C THR A 148 -2.80 0.45 5.37
N VAL A 149 -3.06 0.66 4.07
CA VAL A 149 -2.38 1.68 3.27
C VAL A 149 -3.16 2.99 3.36
N ILE A 150 -2.47 4.11 3.54
CA ILE A 150 -3.11 5.43 3.52
C ILE A 150 -3.25 5.89 2.07
N THR A 151 -4.39 6.49 1.76
CA THR A 151 -4.66 7.06 0.44
C THR A 151 -4.97 8.54 0.57
N THR A 152 -4.56 9.32 -0.43
CA THR A 152 -4.81 10.74 -0.59
C THR A 152 -5.54 11.05 -1.89
N ALA A 153 -5.86 12.30 -2.17
CA ALA A 153 -6.44 12.72 -3.43
C ALA A 153 -5.49 12.41 -4.60
N ALA A 154 -6.03 11.97 -5.72
CA ALA A 154 -5.24 11.67 -6.90
C ALA A 154 -4.59 12.95 -7.47
N ASN A 155 -3.32 12.85 -7.91
CA ASN A 155 -2.70 13.86 -8.78
C ASN A 155 -3.38 13.87 -10.17
N ASP A 156 -3.01 14.81 -11.02
CA ASP A 156 -3.67 14.99 -12.32
C ASP A 156 -3.46 13.79 -13.27
N ALA A 157 -2.29 13.12 -13.19
CA ALA A 157 -2.01 11.94 -14.01
C ALA A 157 -2.86 10.72 -13.58
N MET A 158 -3.14 10.57 -12.29
CA MET A 158 -3.95 9.47 -11.75
C MET A 158 -5.46 9.71 -11.90
N ARG A 159 -5.90 10.96 -11.88
CA ARG A 159 -7.32 11.34 -11.84
C ARG A 159 -8.19 10.73 -12.96
N PRO A 160 -7.70 10.53 -14.20
CA PRO A 160 -8.47 9.84 -15.25
C PRO A 160 -8.76 8.36 -14.95
N ILE A 161 -7.98 7.73 -14.05
CA ILE A 161 -8.11 6.32 -13.69
C ILE A 161 -8.93 6.18 -12.41
N HIS A 162 -8.56 6.95 -11.37
CA HIS A 162 -9.22 6.93 -10.06
C HIS A 162 -9.04 8.27 -9.33
N ASP A 163 -9.99 8.64 -8.44
CA ASP A 163 -9.97 9.88 -7.64
C ASP A 163 -9.03 9.83 -6.41
N ARG A 164 -8.47 8.68 -6.12
CA ARG A 164 -7.55 8.45 -4.99
C ARG A 164 -6.28 7.75 -5.43
N ILE A 165 -5.18 8.01 -4.70
CA ILE A 165 -3.87 7.38 -4.88
C ILE A 165 -3.32 6.97 -3.50
N PRO A 166 -2.51 5.91 -3.36
CA PRO A 166 -1.74 5.68 -2.14
C PRO A 166 -0.86 6.89 -1.81
N VAL A 167 -0.68 7.17 -0.53
CA VAL A 167 0.37 8.10 -0.09
C VAL A 167 1.71 7.41 -0.34
N ILE A 168 2.53 8.01 -1.19
CA ILE A 168 3.84 7.50 -1.58
C ILE A 168 4.90 8.40 -0.94
N LEU A 169 5.86 7.78 -0.28
CA LEU A 169 7.01 8.46 0.31
C LEU A 169 8.18 8.30 -0.67
N ALA A 170 8.45 9.38 -1.40
CA ALA A 170 9.32 9.38 -2.57
C ALA A 170 10.81 9.35 -2.21
N THR A 171 11.16 9.77 -0.99
CA THR A 171 12.54 9.88 -0.52
C THR A 171 12.75 9.13 0.80
N GLN A 172 14.01 8.80 1.12
CA GLN A 172 14.39 8.25 2.40
C GLN A 172 14.00 9.17 3.58
N ASN A 173 14.20 10.48 3.40
CA ASN A 173 13.86 11.45 4.44
C ASN A 173 12.35 11.45 4.73
N GLU A 174 11.51 11.40 3.71
CA GLU A 174 10.04 11.29 3.90
C GLU A 174 9.66 9.95 4.56
N ALA A 175 10.28 8.85 4.15
CA ALA A 175 10.04 7.54 4.74
C ALA A 175 10.45 7.51 6.22
N MET A 176 11.62 8.05 6.57
CA MET A 176 12.05 8.15 7.96
C MET A 176 11.19 9.13 8.77
N ALA A 177 10.87 10.29 8.21
CA ALA A 177 9.97 11.26 8.84
C ALA A 177 8.59 10.64 9.10
N TRP A 178 8.06 9.86 8.15
CA TRP A 178 6.80 9.14 8.36
C TRP A 178 6.82 8.23 9.57
N LEU A 179 7.94 7.56 9.85
CA LEU A 179 8.07 6.66 10.99
C LEU A 179 8.34 7.39 12.32
N GLN A 180 9.11 8.48 12.29
CA GLN A 180 9.67 9.13 13.48
C GLN A 180 8.91 10.38 13.92
N GLU A 181 8.33 11.14 12.97
CA GLU A 181 7.70 12.43 13.26
C GLU A 181 6.52 12.28 14.23
N THR A 182 6.33 13.26 15.07
CA THR A 182 5.25 13.30 16.06
C THR A 182 4.28 14.46 15.84
N ASP A 183 4.71 15.49 15.12
CA ASP A 183 3.86 16.62 14.79
C ASP A 183 2.83 16.26 13.72
N GLN A 184 1.57 16.53 14.03
CA GLN A 184 0.46 16.21 13.13
C GLN A 184 0.49 17.00 11.82
N SER A 185 0.96 18.26 11.83
CA SER A 185 1.04 19.10 10.63
C SER A 185 2.04 18.52 9.64
N SER A 186 3.25 18.23 10.14
CA SER A 186 4.33 17.60 9.36
C SER A 186 3.91 16.27 8.76
N LEU A 187 3.24 15.41 9.53
CA LEU A 187 2.69 14.15 9.03
C LEU A 187 1.58 14.36 7.98
N THR A 188 0.80 15.42 8.11
CA THR A 188 -0.25 15.75 7.13
C THR A 188 0.36 16.22 5.81
N GLU A 189 1.46 16.98 5.85
CA GLU A 189 2.20 17.39 4.66
C GLU A 189 2.78 16.20 3.89
N LEU A 190 3.27 15.17 4.59
CA LEU A 190 3.75 13.92 3.97
C LEU A 190 2.64 13.13 3.26
N MET A 191 1.36 13.40 3.55
CA MET A 191 0.23 12.74 2.87
C MET A 191 -0.20 13.40 1.57
N THR A 192 0.56 14.37 1.05
CA THR A 192 0.30 14.97 -0.27
C THR A 192 0.62 13.99 -1.41
N PRO A 193 -0.08 14.06 -2.55
CA PRO A 193 0.25 13.19 -3.68
C PRO A 193 1.61 13.56 -4.28
N VAL A 194 2.37 12.58 -4.74
CA VAL A 194 3.61 12.80 -5.51
C VAL A 194 3.31 13.52 -6.83
N SER A 195 4.36 14.14 -7.44
CA SER A 195 4.22 14.80 -8.73
C SER A 195 3.78 13.84 -9.85
N ASN A 196 3.23 14.36 -10.93
CA ASN A 196 2.75 13.55 -12.05
C ASN A 196 3.86 12.68 -12.66
N GLU A 197 5.07 13.25 -12.77
CA GLU A 197 6.24 12.67 -13.41
C GLU A 197 6.88 11.58 -12.55
N TRP A 198 6.55 11.53 -11.26
CA TRP A 198 7.10 10.55 -10.34
C TRP A 198 6.61 9.13 -10.63
N LEU A 199 5.45 9.00 -11.29
CA LEU A 199 4.80 7.73 -11.58
C LEU A 199 4.79 7.40 -13.08
N THR A 200 4.92 6.11 -13.36
CA THR A 200 4.65 5.52 -14.68
C THR A 200 3.34 4.74 -14.64
N PHE A 201 2.52 4.94 -15.66
CA PHE A 201 1.22 4.30 -15.83
C PHE A 201 1.29 3.36 -17.03
N THR A 202 1.19 2.07 -16.80
CA THR A 202 1.23 1.05 -17.85
C THR A 202 -0.11 0.34 -17.91
N GLU A 203 -0.80 0.42 -19.05
CA GLU A 203 -2.00 -0.38 -19.26
C GLU A 203 -1.61 -1.85 -19.38
N VAL A 204 -2.27 -2.70 -18.59
CA VAL A 204 -1.95 -4.13 -18.50
C VAL A 204 -3.13 -5.00 -18.83
N SER A 205 -2.85 -6.26 -19.17
CA SER A 205 -3.85 -7.27 -19.49
C SER A 205 -4.94 -7.39 -18.41
N SER A 206 -6.17 -7.63 -18.85
CA SER A 206 -7.29 -7.96 -17.96
C SER A 206 -7.08 -9.24 -17.13
N TYR A 207 -6.00 -9.97 -17.37
CA TYR A 207 -5.61 -11.12 -16.55
C TYR A 207 -5.50 -10.77 -15.06
N VAL A 208 -4.99 -9.56 -14.74
CA VAL A 208 -4.86 -9.07 -13.37
C VAL A 208 -6.20 -8.87 -12.63
N ASN A 209 -7.33 -8.83 -13.34
CA ASN A 209 -8.64 -8.57 -12.75
C ASN A 209 -9.06 -9.63 -11.72
N LYS A 210 -8.69 -10.89 -11.93
CA LYS A 210 -8.96 -11.96 -10.97
C LYS A 210 -7.85 -12.00 -9.91
N SER A 211 -8.22 -11.94 -8.65
CA SER A 211 -7.26 -11.99 -7.52
C SER A 211 -6.56 -13.34 -7.35
N SER A 212 -7.07 -14.38 -7.97
CA SER A 212 -6.43 -15.70 -8.02
C SER A 212 -5.38 -15.84 -9.14
N ASN A 213 -5.32 -14.90 -10.08
CA ASN A 213 -4.32 -14.91 -11.11
C ASN A 213 -3.00 -14.36 -10.56
N GLU A 214 -1.92 -15.05 -10.83
CA GLU A 214 -0.55 -14.72 -10.44
C GLU A 214 0.40 -14.86 -11.66
N GLY A 215 1.62 -14.36 -11.50
CA GLY A 215 2.66 -14.50 -12.52
C GLY A 215 2.83 -13.27 -13.40
N PRO A 216 3.85 -13.27 -14.25
CA PRO A 216 4.25 -12.12 -15.09
C PRO A 216 3.17 -11.66 -16.06
N GLU A 217 2.18 -12.49 -16.40
CA GLU A 217 1.02 -12.12 -17.22
C GLU A 217 0.22 -10.95 -16.60
N CYS A 218 0.29 -10.77 -15.28
CA CYS A 218 -0.33 -9.62 -14.60
C CYS A 218 0.28 -8.28 -15.03
N LEU A 219 1.54 -8.28 -15.49
CA LEU A 219 2.26 -7.10 -15.97
C LEU A 219 2.31 -7.00 -17.50
N LYS A 220 1.71 -7.95 -18.22
CA LYS A 220 1.71 -7.93 -19.68
C LYS A 220 1.01 -6.69 -20.20
N ARG A 221 1.75 -5.84 -20.91
CA ARG A 221 1.25 -4.60 -21.52
C ARG A 221 0.17 -4.87 -22.55
N VAL A 222 -0.81 -3.98 -22.63
CA VAL A 222 -1.82 -3.92 -23.70
C VAL A 222 -1.41 -2.79 -24.64
N GLY A 223 -1.32 -3.11 -25.94
CA GLY A 223 -0.93 -2.15 -26.98
C GLY A 223 0.36 -2.52 -27.69
N PRO A 224 0.71 -1.84 -28.78
CA PRO A 224 1.93 -2.12 -29.52
C PRO A 224 3.15 -1.93 -28.63
N SER A 225 4.06 -2.88 -28.75
CA SER A 225 5.38 -2.90 -28.10
C SER A 225 6.19 -1.69 -28.52
#